data_0ecd972d9304456f31c756e73e202f66
#
_entry.id   0ecd972d9304456f31c756e73e202f66
#
_cell.length_a   1.000
_cell.length_b   1.000
_cell.length_c   1.000
_cell.angle_alpha   90.00
_cell.angle_beta   90.00
_cell.angle_gamma   90.00
#
_symmetry.space_group_name_H-M   'P 1'
#
loop_
_entity.id
_entity.type
_entity.pdbx_description
1 polymer ?
#
loop_
_entity_poly.entity_id
_entity_poly.type
_entity_poly.pdbx_seq_one_letter_code
_entity_poly.pdbx_strand_id
1 'polypeptide(L)'
;MAPQSTMGIIGAMDVEVALLKEHMQKCGEVRTPAISGMEFVEGAIGQTSVVVVKCGVGMVNAATCTQILIDRFGVGAVLNTGIAGSLDATIEIGDVVVATDAVNHIMDVSNLGYALGQTPGADTLAFPMDGNLGRAVVDAAAEIGVTTHRGRVASGDRFVC
;
A
#
# COMPACT_ATOMS: atom_id res chain seq x y z
N MET A 1 1.37 -27.59 -4.96
CA MET A 1 1.15 -26.15 -5.02
C MET A 1 1.77 -25.56 -3.76
N ALA A 2 2.70 -24.60 -3.89
CA ALA A 2 3.15 -23.85 -2.72
C ALA A 2 1.91 -23.18 -2.07
N PRO A 3 1.83 -23.08 -0.73
CA PRO A 3 0.73 -22.38 -0.09
C PRO A 3 0.73 -20.94 -0.63
N GLN A 4 -0.44 -20.47 -1.08
CA GLN A 4 -0.61 -19.08 -1.49
C GLN A 4 -0.28 -18.22 -0.26
N SER A 5 0.72 -17.34 -0.39
CA SER A 5 1.12 -16.46 0.71
C SER A 5 -0.03 -15.49 1.02
N THR A 6 -0.29 -15.25 2.30
CA THR A 6 -1.26 -14.24 2.73
C THR A 6 -0.83 -12.86 2.22
N MET A 7 -1.78 -12.06 1.74
CA MET A 7 -1.53 -10.69 1.30
C MET A 7 -1.96 -9.70 2.39
N GLY A 8 -1.10 -8.77 2.75
CA GLY A 8 -1.47 -7.61 3.55
C GLY A 8 -2.03 -6.49 2.67
N ILE A 9 -3.14 -5.88 3.10
CA ILE A 9 -3.69 -4.70 2.42
C ILE A 9 -3.78 -3.57 3.44
N ILE A 10 -3.07 -2.47 3.20
CA ILE A 10 -3.03 -1.31 4.07
C ILE A 10 -3.67 -0.09 3.41
N GLY A 11 -4.41 0.67 4.20
CA GLY A 11 -4.86 2.01 3.85
C GLY A 11 -4.72 2.93 5.06
N ALA A 12 -4.49 4.20 4.85
CA ALA A 12 -4.30 5.16 5.94
C ALA A 12 -5.60 5.52 6.66
N MET A 13 -6.72 5.48 5.95
CA MET A 13 -8.03 5.95 6.43
C MET A 13 -9.09 4.86 6.30
N ASP A 14 -10.17 4.98 7.10
CA ASP A 14 -11.28 4.02 7.05
C ASP A 14 -11.90 3.92 5.65
N VAL A 15 -12.10 5.05 4.97
CA VAL A 15 -12.69 5.10 3.63
C VAL A 15 -11.92 4.29 2.60
N GLU A 16 -10.61 4.13 2.77
CA GLU A 16 -9.73 3.40 1.84
C GLU A 16 -9.83 1.88 2.00
N VAL A 17 -10.27 1.39 3.15
CA VAL A 17 -10.32 -0.05 3.46
C VAL A 17 -11.70 -0.57 3.82
N ALA A 18 -12.68 0.31 4.03
CA ALA A 18 -14.01 -0.06 4.53
C ALA A 18 -14.72 -1.06 3.61
N LEU A 19 -14.73 -0.83 2.30
CA LEU A 19 -15.39 -1.72 1.33
C LEU A 19 -14.75 -3.11 1.29
N LEU A 20 -13.43 -3.19 1.43
CA LEU A 20 -12.71 -4.47 1.48
C LEU A 20 -13.09 -5.25 2.74
N LYS A 21 -13.10 -4.60 3.90
CA LYS A 21 -13.49 -5.21 5.18
C LYS A 21 -14.94 -5.68 5.14
N GLU A 22 -15.85 -4.86 4.64
CA GLU A 22 -17.26 -5.21 4.47
C GLU A 22 -17.45 -6.40 3.54
N HIS A 23 -16.73 -6.42 2.42
CA HIS A 23 -16.77 -7.54 1.47
C HIS A 23 -16.31 -8.85 2.13
N MET A 24 -15.20 -8.82 2.85
CA MET A 24 -14.68 -9.99 3.58
C MET A 24 -15.69 -10.52 4.59
N GLN A 25 -16.32 -9.63 5.38
CA GLN A 25 -17.33 -10.01 6.39
C GLN A 25 -18.59 -10.62 5.78
N LYS A 26 -18.98 -10.20 4.57
CA LYS A 26 -20.11 -10.77 3.84
C LYS A 26 -19.81 -12.12 3.21
N CYS A 27 -18.55 -12.37 2.84
CA CYS A 27 -18.15 -13.55 2.09
C CYS A 27 -17.66 -14.71 2.96
N GLY A 28 -17.38 -14.47 4.25
CA GLY A 28 -16.86 -15.52 5.12
C GLY A 28 -16.60 -15.08 6.56
N GLU A 29 -16.03 -16.01 7.31
CA GLU A 29 -15.59 -15.71 8.67
C GLU A 29 -14.35 -14.84 8.67
N VAL A 30 -14.31 -13.85 9.56
CA VAL A 30 -13.18 -12.97 9.77
C VAL A 30 -12.77 -12.98 11.24
N ARG A 31 -11.46 -12.79 11.49
CA ARG A 31 -10.92 -12.50 12.82
C ARG A 31 -10.38 -11.09 12.84
N THR A 32 -10.52 -10.41 13.96
CA THR A 32 -10.17 -8.99 14.09
C THR A 32 -9.26 -8.73 15.31
N PRO A 33 -8.05 -9.33 15.35
CA PRO A 33 -7.12 -9.01 16.42
C PRO A 33 -6.69 -7.54 16.39
N ALA A 34 -6.55 -6.93 17.56
CA ALA A 34 -6.03 -5.58 17.72
C ALA A 34 -4.58 -5.63 18.21
N ILE A 35 -3.67 -4.96 17.50
CA ILE A 35 -2.25 -4.88 17.83
C ILE A 35 -1.81 -3.42 17.67
N SER A 36 -1.16 -2.86 18.67
CA SER A 36 -0.69 -1.47 18.65
C SER A 36 -1.76 -0.44 18.29
N GLY A 37 -3.01 -0.69 18.73
CA GLY A 37 -4.15 0.19 18.42
C GLY A 37 -4.72 0.05 17.00
N MET A 38 -4.17 -0.83 16.16
CA MET A 38 -4.67 -1.13 14.81
C MET A 38 -5.49 -2.42 14.83
N GLU A 39 -6.61 -2.43 14.11
CA GLU A 39 -7.48 -3.59 13.93
C GLU A 39 -7.14 -4.30 12.62
N PHE A 40 -6.67 -5.53 12.71
CA PHE A 40 -6.30 -6.36 11.57
C PHE A 40 -7.45 -7.31 11.22
N VAL A 41 -8.13 -7.08 10.10
CA VAL A 41 -9.22 -7.94 9.64
C VAL A 41 -8.64 -9.05 8.78
N GLU A 42 -8.59 -10.24 9.35
CA GLU A 42 -8.02 -11.46 8.78
C GLU A 42 -9.12 -12.33 8.18
N GLY A 43 -8.97 -12.74 6.93
CA GLY A 43 -9.97 -13.55 6.23
C GLY A 43 -9.56 -13.84 4.79
N ALA A 44 -10.51 -13.87 3.87
CA ALA A 44 -10.26 -14.14 2.47
C ALA A 44 -11.06 -13.23 1.54
N ILE A 45 -10.50 -12.95 0.36
CA ILE A 45 -11.21 -12.39 -0.80
C ILE A 45 -11.09 -13.40 -1.93
N GLY A 46 -12.20 -14.02 -2.31
CA GLY A 46 -12.20 -15.16 -3.21
C GLY A 46 -11.41 -16.34 -2.62
N GLN A 47 -10.34 -16.74 -3.31
CA GLN A 47 -9.44 -17.81 -2.84
C GLN A 47 -8.16 -17.30 -2.18
N THR A 48 -7.99 -15.99 -2.07
CA THR A 48 -6.76 -15.38 -1.54
C THR A 48 -6.95 -15.03 -0.06
N SER A 49 -6.06 -15.55 0.79
CA SER A 49 -5.98 -15.15 2.20
C SER A 49 -5.47 -13.71 2.28
N VAL A 50 -6.18 -12.86 3.01
CA VAL A 50 -5.84 -11.44 3.15
C VAL A 50 -5.92 -10.97 4.60
N VAL A 51 -5.13 -9.96 4.91
CA VAL A 51 -5.24 -9.19 6.15
C VAL A 51 -5.40 -7.72 5.76
N VAL A 52 -6.57 -7.15 6.04
CA VAL A 52 -6.89 -5.75 5.73
C VAL A 52 -6.81 -4.91 6.99
N VAL A 53 -6.09 -3.79 6.94
CA VAL A 53 -5.89 -2.94 8.11
C VAL A 53 -5.90 -1.45 7.75
N LYS A 54 -6.52 -0.64 8.61
CA LYS A 54 -6.32 0.80 8.62
C LYS A 54 -5.06 1.08 9.44
N CYS A 55 -3.99 1.50 8.80
CA CYS A 55 -2.72 1.76 9.48
C CYS A 55 -2.66 3.13 10.16
N GLY A 56 -3.50 4.09 9.77
CA GLY A 56 -3.38 5.50 10.15
C GLY A 56 -2.51 6.30 9.19
N VAL A 57 -2.63 7.60 9.25
CA VAL A 57 -1.89 8.54 8.38
C VAL A 57 -0.43 8.63 8.81
N GLY A 58 0.46 8.74 7.85
CA GLY A 58 1.89 9.00 8.05
C GLY A 58 2.79 7.77 7.89
N MET A 59 4.05 8.02 7.53
CA MET A 59 5.02 6.96 7.22
C MET A 59 5.35 6.08 8.40
N VAL A 60 5.38 6.61 9.62
CA VAL A 60 5.65 5.83 10.84
C VAL A 60 4.54 4.80 11.08
N ASN A 61 3.28 5.19 10.92
CA ASN A 61 2.14 4.28 11.05
C ASN A 61 2.19 3.19 9.98
N ALA A 62 2.44 3.56 8.72
CA ALA A 62 2.56 2.62 7.61
C ALA A 62 3.69 1.61 7.83
N ALA A 63 4.87 2.06 8.27
CA ALA A 63 6.01 1.20 8.56
C ALA A 63 5.73 0.24 9.71
N THR A 64 5.16 0.75 10.82
CA THR A 64 4.79 -0.08 11.98
C THR A 64 3.76 -1.15 11.58
N CYS A 65 2.72 -0.75 10.84
CA CYS A 65 1.70 -1.66 10.35
C CYS A 65 2.28 -2.75 9.45
N THR A 66 3.13 -2.35 8.49
CA THR A 66 3.79 -3.30 7.57
C THR A 66 4.66 -4.30 8.33
N GLN A 67 5.43 -3.87 9.33
CA GLN A 67 6.23 -4.77 10.14
C GLN A 67 5.36 -5.77 10.94
N ILE A 68 4.23 -5.31 11.49
CA ILE A 68 3.28 -6.20 12.18
C ILE A 68 2.70 -7.23 11.21
N LEU A 69 2.32 -6.82 9.99
CA LEU A 69 1.82 -7.73 8.95
C LEU A 69 2.84 -8.83 8.62
N ILE A 70 4.11 -8.48 8.50
CA ILE A 70 5.18 -9.43 8.21
C ILE A 70 5.39 -10.38 9.40
N ASP A 71 5.57 -9.86 10.61
CA ASP A 71 5.99 -10.65 11.77
C ASP A 71 4.86 -11.47 12.40
N ARG A 72 3.63 -10.94 12.40
CA ARG A 72 2.50 -11.56 13.10
C ARG A 72 1.56 -12.34 12.20
N PHE A 73 1.45 -11.94 10.93
CA PHE A 73 0.55 -12.56 9.96
C PHE A 73 1.28 -13.29 8.83
N GLY A 74 2.61 -13.18 8.75
CA GLY A 74 3.43 -13.90 7.77
C GLY A 74 3.08 -13.54 6.33
N VAL A 75 2.69 -12.28 6.08
CA VAL A 75 2.30 -11.87 4.72
C VAL A 75 3.49 -11.94 3.77
N GLY A 76 3.28 -12.46 2.57
CA GLY A 76 4.29 -12.54 1.53
C GLY A 76 4.32 -11.32 0.60
N ALA A 77 3.28 -10.49 0.66
CA ALA A 77 3.18 -9.25 -0.10
C ALA A 77 2.31 -8.24 0.64
N VAL A 78 2.55 -6.96 0.39
CA VAL A 78 1.73 -5.87 0.91
C VAL A 78 1.26 -5.00 -0.25
N LEU A 79 -0.05 -4.76 -0.30
CA LEU A 79 -0.68 -3.80 -1.20
C LEU A 79 -1.08 -2.57 -0.39
N ASN A 80 -0.60 -1.39 -0.80
CA ASN A 80 -1.10 -0.14 -0.26
C ASN A 80 -2.21 0.39 -1.18
N THR A 81 -3.38 0.66 -0.60
CA THR A 81 -4.50 1.32 -1.28
C THR A 81 -4.80 2.66 -0.63
N GLY A 82 -5.04 3.68 -1.44
CA GLY A 82 -5.32 5.02 -0.89
C GLY A 82 -5.40 6.07 -1.99
N ILE A 83 -5.60 7.30 -1.56
CA ILE A 83 -5.64 8.46 -2.44
C ILE A 83 -4.28 9.17 -2.48
N ALA A 84 -3.97 9.79 -3.60
CA ALA A 84 -2.79 10.63 -3.79
C ALA A 84 -3.16 11.87 -4.60
N GLY A 85 -2.44 12.97 -4.36
CA GLY A 85 -2.49 14.14 -5.24
C GLY A 85 -1.68 13.88 -6.51
N SER A 86 -2.21 14.26 -7.68
CA SER A 86 -1.48 14.15 -8.93
C SER A 86 -0.72 15.44 -9.23
N LEU A 87 0.53 15.28 -9.71
CA LEU A 87 1.32 16.36 -10.31
C LEU A 87 1.19 16.37 -11.84
N ASP A 88 0.47 15.40 -12.40
CA ASP A 88 0.18 15.28 -13.84
C ASP A 88 -1.27 15.68 -14.10
N ALA A 89 -1.47 16.74 -14.87
CA ALA A 89 -2.79 17.27 -15.20
C ALA A 89 -3.61 16.37 -16.14
N THR A 90 -3.04 15.30 -16.66
CA THR A 90 -3.75 14.33 -17.51
C THR A 90 -4.41 13.20 -16.69
N ILE A 91 -4.11 13.11 -15.38
CA ILE A 91 -4.71 12.13 -14.49
C ILE A 91 -5.96 12.71 -13.86
N GLU A 92 -7.10 12.07 -14.12
CA GLU A 92 -8.40 12.51 -13.63
C GLU A 92 -8.75 11.87 -12.28
N ILE A 93 -9.72 12.48 -11.58
CA ILE A 93 -10.24 11.92 -10.33
C ILE A 93 -10.97 10.60 -10.65
N GLY A 94 -10.54 9.53 -9.98
CA GLY A 94 -11.06 8.18 -10.21
C GLY A 94 -10.12 7.29 -11.02
N ASP A 95 -9.10 7.85 -11.65
CA ASP A 95 -8.03 7.07 -12.26
C ASP A 95 -7.18 6.37 -11.20
N VAL A 96 -6.61 5.23 -11.54
CA VAL A 96 -5.72 4.47 -10.68
C VAL A 96 -4.27 4.64 -11.12
N VAL A 97 -3.43 5.12 -10.21
CA VAL A 97 -1.99 5.16 -10.44
C VAL A 97 -1.33 3.91 -9.83
N VAL A 98 -0.78 3.06 -10.69
CA VAL A 98 0.01 1.91 -10.28
C VAL A 98 1.46 2.33 -10.14
N ALA A 99 1.97 2.35 -8.90
CA ALA A 99 3.31 2.80 -8.60
C ALA A 99 4.37 1.93 -9.31
N THR A 100 5.36 2.57 -9.91
CA THR A 100 6.57 1.91 -10.40
C THR A 100 7.62 1.81 -9.32
N ASP A 101 7.69 2.83 -8.49
CA ASP A 101 8.56 2.94 -7.33
C ASP A 101 7.99 3.97 -6.33
N ALA A 102 8.58 4.01 -5.13
CA ALA A 102 8.28 5.02 -4.12
C ALA A 102 9.56 5.72 -3.65
N VAL A 103 9.46 7.02 -3.40
CA VAL A 103 10.55 7.84 -2.85
C VAL A 103 10.09 8.60 -1.63
N ASN A 104 10.98 8.75 -0.64
CA ASN A 104 10.74 9.62 0.51
C ASN A 104 11.17 11.05 0.16
N HIS A 105 10.23 11.88 -0.28
CA HIS A 105 10.56 13.25 -0.76
C HIS A 105 10.95 14.24 0.34
N ILE A 106 10.74 13.89 1.62
CA ILE A 106 11.13 14.77 2.75
C ILE A 106 12.46 14.39 3.39
N MET A 107 13.07 13.26 2.95
CA MET A 107 14.38 12.86 3.45
C MET A 107 15.45 13.81 2.87
N ASP A 108 16.05 14.59 3.74
CA ASP A 108 17.17 15.48 3.37
C ASP A 108 18.33 15.29 4.36
N VAL A 109 19.31 14.57 3.89
CA VAL A 109 20.60 14.36 4.54
C VAL A 109 21.74 14.68 3.57
N SER A 110 21.51 15.64 2.68
CA SER A 110 22.47 16.08 1.66
C SER A 110 23.75 16.62 2.29
N ASN A 111 23.69 17.17 3.50
CA ASN A 111 24.86 17.55 4.28
C ASN A 111 25.81 16.39 4.64
N LEU A 112 25.34 15.12 4.50
CA LEU A 112 26.13 13.92 4.68
C LEU A 112 26.55 13.29 3.34
N GLY A 113 26.30 13.97 2.21
CA GLY A 113 26.68 13.53 0.87
C GLY A 113 25.68 12.63 0.15
N TYR A 114 24.46 12.47 0.69
CA TYR A 114 23.38 11.73 0.04
C TYR A 114 22.57 12.61 -0.91
N ALA A 115 21.91 12.02 -1.90
CA ALA A 115 20.97 12.73 -2.73
C ALA A 115 19.69 13.07 -1.95
N LEU A 116 19.01 14.16 -2.32
CA LEU A 116 17.71 14.50 -1.76
C LEU A 116 16.72 13.35 -1.99
N GLY A 117 16.03 12.91 -0.95
CA GLY A 117 15.14 11.75 -0.97
C GLY A 117 15.83 10.40 -0.73
N GLN A 118 17.15 10.34 -0.73
CA GLN A 118 17.89 9.11 -0.49
C GLN A 118 17.94 8.80 1.02
N THR A 119 17.50 7.57 1.36
CA THR A 119 17.61 7.07 2.74
C THR A 119 19.03 6.57 3.00
N PRO A 120 19.72 7.04 4.05
CA PRO A 120 21.05 6.55 4.42
C PRO A 120 21.07 5.02 4.59
N GLY A 121 22.07 4.37 4.00
CA GLY A 121 22.18 2.90 4.00
C GLY A 121 21.36 2.18 2.93
N ALA A 122 20.56 2.89 2.15
CA ALA A 122 19.93 2.35 0.96
C ALA A 122 20.78 2.63 -0.28
N ASP A 123 20.96 1.59 -1.12
CA ASP A 123 21.72 1.68 -2.39
C ASP A 123 20.88 2.33 -3.52
N THR A 124 19.65 2.70 -3.23
CA THR A 124 18.72 3.27 -4.20
C THR A 124 18.05 4.54 -3.67
N LEU A 125 17.76 5.47 -4.57
CA LEU A 125 16.97 6.66 -4.27
C LEU A 125 15.49 6.32 -4.09
N ALA A 126 14.97 5.42 -4.91
CA ALA A 126 13.58 5.03 -4.92
C ALA A 126 13.45 3.51 -4.78
N PHE A 127 12.45 3.06 -4.05
CA PHE A 127 12.18 1.66 -3.79
C PHE A 127 11.25 1.10 -4.86
N PRO A 128 11.69 0.13 -5.67
CA PRO A 128 10.89 -0.41 -6.76
C PRO A 128 9.68 -1.20 -6.22
N MET A 129 8.55 -1.13 -6.93
CA MET A 129 7.36 -1.92 -6.65
C MET A 129 7.44 -3.28 -7.35
N ASP A 130 6.68 -4.25 -6.81
CA ASP A 130 6.58 -5.57 -7.44
C ASP A 130 5.87 -5.47 -8.80
N GLY A 131 6.58 -5.83 -9.87
CA GLY A 131 6.07 -5.72 -11.23
C GLY A 131 4.95 -6.71 -11.56
N ASN A 132 4.86 -7.85 -10.86
CA ASN A 132 3.80 -8.84 -11.09
C ASN A 132 2.51 -8.36 -10.44
N LEU A 133 2.57 -7.87 -9.20
CA LEU A 133 1.43 -7.25 -8.53
C LEU A 133 0.95 -6.01 -9.29
N GLY A 134 1.89 -5.17 -9.75
CA GLY A 134 1.54 -4.01 -10.57
C GLY A 134 0.79 -4.37 -11.86
N ARG A 135 1.20 -5.44 -12.55
CA ARG A 135 0.46 -5.94 -13.73
C ARG A 135 -0.92 -6.45 -13.36
N ALA A 136 -1.03 -7.24 -12.29
CA ALA A 136 -2.33 -7.75 -11.83
C ALA A 136 -3.33 -6.63 -11.52
N VAL A 137 -2.87 -5.53 -10.93
CA VAL A 137 -3.73 -4.35 -10.67
C VAL A 137 -4.16 -3.69 -11.99
N VAL A 138 -3.25 -3.53 -12.95
CA VAL A 138 -3.60 -2.97 -14.29
C VAL A 138 -4.63 -3.84 -14.98
N ASP A 139 -4.42 -5.16 -15.00
CA ASP A 139 -5.33 -6.11 -15.66
C ASP A 139 -6.72 -6.07 -15.01
N ALA A 140 -6.79 -6.11 -13.67
CA ALA A 140 -8.04 -6.01 -12.94
C ALA A 140 -8.78 -4.68 -13.15
N ALA A 141 -8.06 -3.56 -13.21
CA ALA A 141 -8.64 -2.25 -13.50
C ALA A 141 -9.22 -2.20 -14.92
N ALA A 142 -8.54 -2.78 -15.90
CA ALA A 142 -9.01 -2.87 -17.28
C ALA A 142 -10.31 -3.68 -17.40
N GLU A 143 -10.45 -4.79 -16.64
CA GLU A 143 -11.66 -5.61 -16.62
C GLU A 143 -12.90 -4.83 -16.16
N ILE A 144 -12.73 -3.84 -15.29
CA ILE A 144 -13.83 -3.02 -14.76
C ILE A 144 -13.90 -1.63 -15.42
N GLY A 145 -13.09 -1.38 -16.46
CA GLY A 145 -13.11 -0.13 -17.23
C GLY A 145 -12.52 1.08 -16.51
N VAL A 146 -11.62 0.87 -15.55
CA VAL A 146 -10.93 1.95 -14.83
C VAL A 146 -9.63 2.29 -15.53
N THR A 147 -9.41 3.59 -15.80
CA THR A 147 -8.18 4.10 -16.40
C THR A 147 -7.01 3.92 -15.44
N THR A 148 -5.89 3.41 -15.96
CA THR A 148 -4.66 3.24 -15.17
C THR A 148 -3.51 4.04 -15.75
N HIS A 149 -2.71 4.60 -14.84
CA HIS A 149 -1.44 5.25 -15.13
C HIS A 149 -0.32 4.53 -14.38
N ARG A 150 0.91 4.74 -14.82
CA ARG A 150 2.10 4.22 -14.13
C ARG A 150 3.03 5.36 -13.81
N GLY A 151 3.51 5.41 -12.57
CA GLY A 151 4.38 6.51 -12.16
C GLY A 151 5.01 6.30 -10.80
N ARG A 152 5.89 7.23 -10.44
CA ARG A 152 6.52 7.28 -9.12
C ARG A 152 5.55 7.84 -8.09
N VAL A 153 5.52 7.25 -6.91
CA VAL A 153 4.84 7.81 -5.74
C VAL A 153 5.84 8.47 -4.82
N ALA A 154 5.64 9.75 -4.54
CA ALA A 154 6.44 10.49 -3.57
C ALA A 154 5.70 10.55 -2.23
N SER A 155 6.27 9.93 -1.20
CA SER A 155 5.69 9.86 0.15
C SER A 155 6.43 10.78 1.11
N GLY A 156 5.70 11.29 2.10
CA GLY A 156 6.23 12.11 3.20
C GLY A 156 5.15 12.37 4.23
N ASP A 157 5.54 12.83 5.43
CA ASP A 157 4.60 13.16 6.51
C ASP A 157 4.05 14.60 6.40
N ARG A 158 4.09 15.17 5.19
CA ARG A 158 3.54 16.49 4.89
C ARG A 158 2.44 16.36 3.86
N PHE A 159 1.26 16.90 4.21
CA PHE A 159 0.17 17.04 3.25
C PHE A 159 0.54 18.20 2.29
N VAL A 160 0.63 17.89 0.99
CA VAL A 160 0.95 18.86 -0.05
C VAL A 160 -0.35 19.31 -0.71
N CYS A 161 -0.65 20.60 -0.70
CA CYS A 161 -1.83 21.23 -1.30
C CYS A 161 -1.42 22.44 -2.15
#